data_87c1a368f87ba9655d353466ca8ee49a
#
_entry.id   87c1a368f87ba9655d353466ca8ee49a
#
_cell.length_a   1.000
_cell.length_b   1.000
_cell.length_c   1.000
_cell.angle_alpha   90.00
_cell.angle_beta   90.00
_cell.angle_gamma   90.00
#
_symmetry.space_group_name_H-M   'P 1'
#
loop_
_entity.id
_entity.type
_entity.pdbx_description
1 polymer ?
#
loop_
_entity_poly.entity_id
_entity_poly.type
_entity_poly.pdbx_seq_one_letter_code
_entity_poly.pdbx_strand_id
1 'polypeptide(L)'
;MILNQIGQLSTIPPKQRTPEAIQAFIKRKRDIPHEAFKGGFILEKISSPISTGHLNLVNTNIDDNPSVTFNYFGHPRDLQRCVDGIRKAAKVIQSDRFTNFTKCDKPTVEKLLNMSVEANINFIPKHTNDTKSLEQFCKDTVITIWHYHGGCHVGKVVNPDHKVLGTNKLRIVDGSTFSESPGTNPQGTVLMMGR
;
A
#
# COMPACT_ATOMS: atom_id res chain seq x y z
N MET A 1 9.75 -0.70 -6.88
CA MET A 1 8.58 -0.87 -6.02
C MET A 1 8.81 -1.71 -4.77
N ILE A 2 9.84 -2.43 -4.62
CA ILE A 2 9.87 -3.61 -3.76
C ILE A 2 11.01 -3.62 -2.74
N LEU A 3 12.07 -2.89 -3.02
CA LEU A 3 13.29 -2.91 -2.22
C LEU A 3 13.14 -2.34 -0.81
N ASN A 4 12.17 -1.48 -0.56
CA ASN A 4 11.99 -0.89 0.77
C ASN A 4 11.40 -1.86 1.80
N GLN A 5 10.67 -2.88 1.35
CA GLN A 5 10.13 -3.91 2.24
C GLN A 5 11.12 -5.05 2.54
N ILE A 6 12.12 -5.23 1.70
CA ILE A 6 13.18 -6.24 1.86
C ILE A 6 13.99 -6.02 3.17
N GLY A 7 13.96 -4.81 3.70
CA GLY A 7 14.78 -4.43 4.85
C GLY A 7 14.15 -4.57 6.23
N GLN A 8 12.84 -4.74 6.34
CA GLN A 8 12.18 -4.57 7.63
C GLN A 8 11.53 -5.85 8.15
N LEU A 9 12.13 -6.44 9.17
CA LEU A 9 11.51 -7.51 9.99
C LEU A 9 10.14 -7.07 10.56
N SER A 10 9.92 -5.76 10.67
CA SER A 10 8.66 -5.14 11.09
C SER A 10 7.48 -5.38 10.15
N THR A 11 7.72 -5.76 8.89
CA THR A 11 6.65 -6.13 7.95
C THR A 11 6.00 -7.48 8.26
N ILE A 12 6.68 -8.32 9.05
CA ILE A 12 6.13 -9.57 9.54
C ILE A 12 5.29 -9.28 10.80
N PRO A 13 4.01 -9.62 10.83
CA PRO A 13 3.20 -9.47 12.03
C PRO A 13 3.86 -10.13 13.25
N PRO A 14 3.86 -9.52 14.45
CA PRO A 14 4.57 -10.03 15.61
C PRO A 14 4.29 -11.50 15.93
N LYS A 15 3.03 -11.94 15.79
CA LYS A 15 2.62 -13.34 16.02
C LYS A 15 3.18 -14.33 14.99
N GLN A 16 3.68 -13.85 13.86
CA GLN A 16 4.23 -14.66 12.76
C GLN A 16 5.77 -14.60 12.72
N ARG A 17 6.41 -13.90 13.64
CA ARG A 17 7.88 -13.82 13.76
C ARG A 17 8.44 -15.05 14.47
N THR A 18 8.16 -16.23 13.92
CA THR A 18 8.74 -17.48 14.44
C THR A 18 10.24 -17.56 14.07
N PRO A 19 11.04 -18.36 14.76
CA PRO A 19 12.44 -18.57 14.41
C PRO A 19 12.63 -18.99 12.95
N GLU A 20 11.75 -19.85 12.44
CA GLU A 20 11.76 -20.35 11.05
C GLU A 20 11.47 -19.22 10.05
N ALA A 21 10.49 -18.35 10.34
CA ALA A 21 10.16 -17.20 9.52
C ALA A 21 11.32 -16.19 9.47
N ILE A 22 11.98 -15.98 10.61
CA ILE A 22 13.17 -15.11 10.70
C ILE A 22 14.34 -15.70 9.91
N GLN A 23 14.59 -16.99 10.02
CA GLN A 23 15.65 -17.67 9.26
C GLN A 23 15.37 -17.64 7.75
N ALA A 24 14.13 -17.88 7.34
CA ALA A 24 13.72 -17.75 5.94
C ALA A 24 13.92 -16.32 5.41
N PHE A 25 13.62 -15.30 6.22
CA PHE A 25 13.88 -13.90 5.92
C PHE A 25 15.38 -13.64 5.70
N ILE A 26 16.22 -14.08 6.64
CA ILE A 26 17.67 -13.90 6.58
C ILE A 26 18.25 -14.59 5.33
N LYS A 27 17.81 -15.82 5.04
CA LYS A 27 18.24 -16.57 3.86
C LYS A 27 17.89 -15.82 2.58
N ARG A 28 16.63 -15.41 2.41
CA ARG A 28 16.19 -14.64 1.23
C ARG A 28 16.95 -13.33 1.05
N LYS A 29 17.28 -12.65 2.14
CA LYS A 29 18.07 -11.42 2.08
C LYS A 29 19.49 -11.66 1.56
N ARG A 30 20.08 -12.81 1.84
CA ARG A 30 21.40 -13.21 1.31
C ARG A 30 21.37 -13.57 -0.18
N ASP A 31 20.23 -14.08 -0.64
CA ASP A 31 20.04 -14.51 -2.03
C ASP A 31 19.64 -13.35 -2.97
N ILE A 32 19.42 -12.14 -2.44
CA ILE A 32 19.07 -10.98 -3.24
C ILE A 32 20.35 -10.45 -3.92
N PRO A 33 20.33 -10.25 -5.25
CA PRO A 33 21.44 -9.66 -5.97
C PRO A 33 21.87 -8.31 -5.39
N HIS A 34 23.17 -8.06 -5.30
CA HIS A 34 23.72 -6.83 -4.73
C HIS A 34 23.21 -5.56 -5.45
N GLU A 35 22.95 -5.67 -6.75
CA GLU A 35 22.37 -4.61 -7.59
C GLU A 35 21.03 -4.11 -7.07
N ALA A 36 20.24 -4.98 -6.46
CA ALA A 36 18.96 -4.65 -5.87
C ALA A 36 19.06 -3.60 -4.73
N PHE A 37 20.20 -3.54 -4.04
CA PHE A 37 20.45 -2.60 -2.95
C PHE A 37 21.01 -1.25 -3.43
N LYS A 38 21.38 -1.15 -4.71
CA LYS A 38 21.86 0.08 -5.32
C LYS A 38 20.78 0.85 -6.08
N GLY A 39 19.59 0.29 -6.16
CA GLY A 39 18.47 0.85 -6.90
C GLY A 39 17.49 1.67 -6.05
N GLY A 40 16.56 2.30 -6.73
CA GLY A 40 15.37 2.90 -6.15
C GLY A 40 14.17 1.98 -6.24
N PHE A 41 13.01 2.51 -5.87
CA PHE A 41 11.75 1.81 -6.03
C PHE A 41 10.71 2.74 -6.67
N ILE A 42 9.77 2.14 -7.38
CA ILE A 42 8.60 2.82 -7.92
C ILE A 42 7.39 2.32 -7.15
N LEU A 43 6.65 3.26 -6.56
CA LEU A 43 5.37 2.97 -5.91
C LEU A 43 4.23 3.28 -6.89
N GLU A 44 3.38 2.30 -7.08
CA GLU A 44 2.08 2.51 -7.69
C GLU A 44 1.06 2.86 -6.61
N LYS A 45 0.33 3.95 -6.81
CA LYS A 45 -0.79 4.32 -5.96
C LYS A 45 -2.10 4.19 -6.72
N ILE A 46 -3.02 3.36 -6.23
CA ILE A 46 -4.39 3.32 -6.72
C ILE A 46 -5.16 4.46 -6.03
N SER A 47 -5.51 5.50 -6.79
CA SER A 47 -6.35 6.59 -6.31
C SER A 47 -7.83 6.21 -6.40
N SER A 48 -8.63 6.64 -5.42
CA SER A 48 -10.08 6.41 -5.36
C SER A 48 -10.44 4.93 -5.60
N PRO A 49 -10.02 4.01 -4.74
CA PRO A 49 -10.42 2.61 -4.85
C PRO A 49 -11.93 2.48 -4.66
N ILE A 50 -12.53 1.47 -5.32
CA ILE A 50 -13.94 1.11 -5.11
C ILE A 50 -14.10 0.29 -3.84
N SER A 51 -13.09 -0.51 -3.51
CA SER A 51 -13.04 -1.28 -2.28
C SER A 51 -13.10 -0.36 -1.06
N THR A 52 -13.96 -0.68 -0.12
CA THR A 52 -14.09 0.03 1.15
C THR A 52 -13.91 -0.93 2.31
N GLY A 53 -13.29 -0.44 3.36
CA GLY A 53 -13.17 -1.15 4.63
C GLY A 53 -14.06 -0.54 5.71
N HIS A 54 -13.84 -0.94 6.94
CA HIS A 54 -14.56 -0.39 8.09
C HIS A 54 -13.67 -0.39 9.34
N LEU A 55 -14.09 0.44 10.29
CA LEU A 55 -13.49 0.56 11.60
C LEU A 55 -14.59 0.39 12.64
N ASN A 56 -14.36 -0.47 13.63
CA ASN A 56 -15.30 -0.70 14.73
C ASN A 56 -14.58 -0.55 16.07
N LEU A 57 -15.24 0.08 17.04
CA LEU A 57 -14.77 0.06 18.42
C LEU A 57 -14.92 -1.36 18.98
N VAL A 58 -13.93 -1.84 19.69
CA VAL A 58 -13.96 -3.16 20.35
C VAL A 58 -14.56 -3.06 21.76
N ASN A 59 -14.45 -1.89 22.39
CA ASN A 59 -14.99 -1.57 23.70
C ASN A 59 -14.99 -0.04 23.91
N THR A 60 -15.22 0.44 25.13
CA THR A 60 -15.23 1.87 25.51
C THR A 60 -13.93 2.35 26.12
N ASN A 61 -12.90 1.51 26.23
CA ASN A 61 -11.59 1.93 26.72
C ASN A 61 -10.84 2.67 25.60
N ILE A 62 -10.43 3.90 25.84
CA ILE A 62 -9.77 4.77 24.86
C ILE A 62 -8.33 4.31 24.53
N ASP A 63 -7.73 3.50 25.40
CA ASP A 63 -6.38 2.95 25.19
C ASP A 63 -6.38 1.72 24.28
N ASP A 64 -7.53 1.16 24.00
CA ASP A 64 -7.66 0.00 23.11
C ASP A 64 -7.84 0.43 21.66
N ASN A 65 -7.00 -0.09 20.78
CA ASN A 65 -7.13 0.19 19.35
C ASN A 65 -8.42 -0.38 18.78
N PRO A 66 -9.11 0.36 17.89
CA PRO A 66 -10.27 -0.15 17.18
C PRO A 66 -9.89 -1.33 16.26
N SER A 67 -10.87 -2.17 15.96
CA SER A 67 -10.74 -3.18 14.92
C SER A 67 -10.84 -2.51 13.55
N VAL A 68 -9.84 -2.72 12.69
CA VAL A 68 -9.77 -2.12 11.35
C VAL A 68 -9.70 -3.21 10.30
N THR A 69 -10.60 -3.14 9.32
CA THR A 69 -10.59 -3.98 8.12
C THR A 69 -10.38 -3.10 6.91
N PHE A 70 -9.24 -3.19 6.26
CA PHE A 70 -8.93 -2.39 5.06
C PHE A 70 -9.64 -2.89 3.80
N ASN A 71 -9.90 -4.19 3.71
CA ASN A 71 -10.59 -4.84 2.60
C ASN A 71 -9.97 -4.51 1.22
N TYR A 72 -8.62 -4.47 1.16
CA TYR A 72 -7.91 -4.23 -0.10
C TYR A 72 -8.32 -5.25 -1.15
N PHE A 73 -8.59 -4.75 -2.37
CA PHE A 73 -9.05 -5.57 -3.50
C PHE A 73 -10.36 -6.34 -3.26
N GLY A 74 -11.20 -5.89 -2.34
CA GLY A 74 -12.56 -6.40 -2.18
C GLY A 74 -13.42 -6.24 -3.44
N HIS A 75 -13.09 -5.26 -4.28
CA HIS A 75 -13.67 -5.09 -5.61
C HIS A 75 -12.68 -5.50 -6.71
N PRO A 76 -13.06 -6.39 -7.67
CA PRO A 76 -12.15 -6.94 -8.68
C PRO A 76 -11.47 -5.87 -9.56
N ARG A 77 -12.16 -4.76 -9.82
CA ARG A 77 -11.63 -3.66 -10.62
C ARG A 77 -10.39 -3.01 -10.00
N ASP A 78 -10.31 -2.96 -8.67
CA ASP A 78 -9.13 -2.39 -8.01
C ASP A 78 -7.91 -3.30 -8.18
N LEU A 79 -8.11 -4.63 -8.14
CA LEU A 79 -7.07 -5.59 -8.45
C LEU A 79 -6.59 -5.45 -9.89
N GLN A 80 -7.53 -5.33 -10.84
CA GLN A 80 -7.19 -5.13 -12.26
C GLN A 80 -6.39 -3.84 -12.47
N ARG A 81 -6.76 -2.74 -11.79
CA ARG A 81 -6.01 -1.48 -11.83
C ARG A 81 -4.58 -1.63 -11.32
N CYS A 82 -4.38 -2.41 -10.25
CA CYS A 82 -3.03 -2.72 -9.75
C CYS A 82 -2.22 -3.48 -10.81
N VAL A 83 -2.78 -4.52 -11.41
CA VAL A 83 -2.10 -5.30 -12.46
C VAL A 83 -1.71 -4.41 -13.65
N ASP A 84 -2.61 -3.55 -14.08
CA ASP A 84 -2.37 -2.66 -15.22
C ASP A 84 -1.32 -1.59 -14.90
N GLY A 85 -1.33 -1.06 -13.67
CA GLY A 85 -0.33 -0.13 -13.18
C GLY A 85 1.06 -0.75 -13.10
N ILE A 86 1.19 -1.97 -12.56
CA ILE A 86 2.46 -2.70 -12.52
C ILE A 86 2.98 -2.97 -13.94
N ARG A 87 2.12 -3.39 -14.88
CA ARG A 87 2.49 -3.56 -16.28
C ARG A 87 2.99 -2.25 -16.91
N LYS A 88 2.31 -1.15 -16.61
CA LYS A 88 2.73 0.18 -17.10
C LYS A 88 4.08 0.59 -16.50
N ALA A 89 4.28 0.41 -15.20
CA ALA A 89 5.55 0.68 -14.54
C ALA A 89 6.69 -0.15 -15.15
N ALA A 90 6.47 -1.44 -15.40
CA ALA A 90 7.45 -2.31 -16.05
C ALA A 90 7.85 -1.81 -17.44
N LYS A 91 6.89 -1.38 -18.27
CA LYS A 91 7.16 -0.80 -19.59
C LYS A 91 8.01 0.48 -19.51
N VAL A 92 7.74 1.34 -18.52
CA VAL A 92 8.52 2.57 -18.30
C VAL A 92 9.96 2.21 -17.92
N ILE A 93 10.13 1.29 -16.99
CA ILE A 93 11.46 0.87 -16.49
C ILE A 93 12.29 0.22 -17.60
N GLN A 94 11.65 -0.54 -18.51
CA GLN A 94 12.31 -1.20 -19.64
C GLN A 94 12.57 -0.27 -20.83
N SER A 95 12.09 0.98 -20.80
CA SER A 95 12.30 1.92 -21.90
C SER A 95 13.77 2.36 -22.01
N ASP A 96 14.25 2.61 -23.23
CA ASP A 96 15.62 3.09 -23.48
C ASP A 96 15.90 4.41 -22.74
N ARG A 97 14.89 5.27 -22.63
CA ARG A 97 15.05 6.55 -21.90
C ARG A 97 15.32 6.33 -20.41
N PHE A 98 14.61 5.37 -19.79
CA PHE A 98 14.80 5.08 -18.39
C PHE A 98 16.11 4.34 -18.12
N THR A 99 16.46 3.37 -18.94
CA THR A 99 17.74 2.63 -18.83
C THR A 99 18.95 3.55 -19.05
N ASN A 100 18.89 4.46 -20.01
CA ASN A 100 19.94 5.45 -20.22
C ASN A 100 20.06 6.43 -19.05
N PHE A 101 18.94 6.84 -18.45
CA PHE A 101 18.96 7.72 -17.28
C PHE A 101 19.54 7.02 -16.05
N THR A 102 19.18 5.78 -15.81
CA THR A 102 19.64 5.01 -14.64
C THR A 102 21.03 4.40 -14.84
N LYS A 103 21.58 4.44 -16.07
CA LYS A 103 22.82 3.76 -16.45
C LYS A 103 22.80 2.25 -16.15
N CYS A 104 21.63 1.67 -16.15
CA CYS A 104 21.41 0.25 -15.90
C CYS A 104 21.19 -0.45 -17.23
N ASP A 105 21.89 -1.56 -17.49
CA ASP A 105 21.68 -2.32 -18.72
C ASP A 105 20.34 -3.09 -18.71
N LYS A 106 19.84 -3.40 -19.90
CA LYS A 106 18.56 -4.10 -20.06
C LYS A 106 18.52 -5.46 -19.35
N PRO A 107 19.54 -6.32 -19.43
CA PRO A 107 19.57 -7.58 -18.69
C PRO A 107 19.45 -7.43 -17.18
N THR A 108 20.13 -6.44 -16.60
CA THR A 108 20.04 -6.13 -15.17
C THR A 108 18.63 -5.65 -14.81
N VAL A 109 18.04 -4.77 -15.62
CA VAL A 109 16.65 -4.31 -15.43
C VAL A 109 15.66 -5.46 -15.46
N GLU A 110 15.76 -6.36 -16.44
CA GLU A 110 14.90 -7.53 -16.57
C GLU A 110 15.07 -8.47 -15.38
N LYS A 111 16.29 -8.75 -14.97
CA LYS A 111 16.60 -9.56 -13.79
C LYS A 111 15.95 -8.96 -12.52
N LEU A 112 16.04 -7.65 -12.31
CA LEU A 112 15.45 -6.97 -11.16
C LEU A 112 13.93 -6.99 -11.20
N LEU A 113 13.30 -6.84 -12.39
CA LEU A 113 11.85 -6.92 -12.55
C LEU A 113 11.34 -8.33 -12.27
N ASN A 114 11.98 -9.35 -12.83
CA ASN A 114 11.63 -10.75 -12.60
C ASN A 114 11.78 -11.10 -11.11
N MET A 115 12.89 -10.73 -10.50
CA MET A 115 13.10 -10.90 -9.06
C MET A 115 12.00 -10.21 -8.26
N SER A 116 11.55 -9.04 -8.69
CA SER A 116 10.51 -8.28 -8.01
C SER A 116 9.17 -9.01 -7.98
N VAL A 117 8.81 -9.70 -9.03
CA VAL A 117 7.55 -10.46 -9.15
C VAL A 117 7.69 -11.87 -8.58
N GLU A 118 8.76 -12.59 -8.95
CA GLU A 118 8.96 -13.99 -8.58
C GLU A 118 9.36 -14.17 -7.11
N ALA A 119 10.09 -13.23 -6.53
CA ALA A 119 10.54 -13.34 -5.15
C ALA A 119 9.41 -13.19 -4.14
N ASN A 120 8.20 -12.79 -4.59
CA ASN A 120 7.08 -12.48 -3.73
C ASN A 120 7.56 -11.92 -2.39
N ILE A 121 7.89 -10.61 -2.37
CA ILE A 121 8.72 -9.98 -1.33
C ILE A 121 8.03 -9.89 0.03
N ASN A 122 6.82 -10.34 0.13
CA ASN A 122 6.27 -10.73 1.40
C ASN A 122 7.05 -11.95 1.90
N PHE A 123 7.94 -11.72 2.85
CA PHE A 123 8.82 -12.71 3.47
C PHE A 123 8.09 -13.92 4.06
N ILE A 124 6.78 -13.84 4.19
CA ILE A 124 5.88 -14.94 4.45
C ILE A 124 5.05 -15.06 3.18
N PRO A 125 5.28 -16.07 2.34
CA PRO A 125 4.42 -16.30 1.20
C PRO A 125 3.01 -16.55 1.71
N LYS A 126 2.11 -15.58 1.50
CA LYS A 126 0.69 -15.77 1.80
C LYS A 126 0.09 -16.89 0.97
N HIS A 127 0.70 -17.17 -0.18
CA HIS A 127 0.30 -18.21 -1.12
C HIS A 127 1.51 -18.94 -1.68
N THR A 128 1.52 -20.25 -1.53
CA THR A 128 2.58 -21.12 -2.03
C THR A 128 2.36 -21.56 -3.47
N ASN A 129 1.13 -21.42 -3.99
CA ASN A 129 0.72 -22.05 -5.25
C ASN A 129 0.83 -21.13 -6.47
N ASP A 130 0.88 -19.81 -6.28
CA ASP A 130 1.02 -18.85 -7.38
C ASP A 130 1.98 -17.72 -6.98
N THR A 131 3.24 -17.87 -7.33
CA THR A 131 4.29 -16.88 -7.07
C THR A 131 4.62 -16.03 -8.30
N LYS A 132 3.93 -16.25 -9.43
CA LYS A 132 4.28 -15.65 -10.72
C LYS A 132 3.23 -14.69 -11.27
N SER A 133 1.97 -14.82 -10.88
CA SER A 133 0.94 -13.93 -11.41
C SER A 133 1.04 -12.54 -10.83
N LEU A 134 0.81 -11.51 -11.64
CA LEU A 134 0.73 -10.13 -11.18
C LEU A 134 -0.44 -9.89 -10.23
N GLU A 135 -1.51 -10.64 -10.37
CA GLU A 135 -2.66 -10.58 -9.47
C GLU A 135 -2.27 -11.01 -8.06
N GLN A 136 -1.57 -12.14 -7.95
CA GLN A 136 -1.08 -12.61 -6.67
C GLN A 136 -0.02 -11.68 -6.10
N PHE A 137 0.88 -11.16 -6.94
CA PHE A 137 1.83 -10.14 -6.56
C PHE A 137 1.13 -8.89 -5.96
N CYS A 138 0.09 -8.37 -6.60
CA CYS A 138 -0.71 -7.26 -6.09
C CYS A 138 -1.30 -7.57 -4.71
N LYS A 139 -1.93 -8.73 -4.55
CA LYS A 139 -2.55 -9.16 -3.28
C LYS A 139 -1.54 -9.28 -2.15
N ASP A 140 -0.34 -9.77 -2.45
CA ASP A 140 0.69 -10.01 -1.46
C ASP A 140 1.48 -8.75 -1.08
N THR A 141 1.59 -7.79 -2.01
CA THR A 141 2.42 -6.60 -1.82
C THR A 141 1.65 -5.32 -1.53
N VAL A 142 0.32 -5.35 -1.61
CA VAL A 142 -0.49 -4.17 -1.28
C VAL A 142 -0.27 -3.74 0.16
N ILE A 143 0.01 -2.46 0.32
CA ILE A 143 0.15 -1.81 1.63
C ILE A 143 -0.60 -0.50 1.63
N THR A 144 -0.90 -0.01 2.82
CA THR A 144 -1.37 1.35 2.99
C THR A 144 -0.30 2.37 2.61
N ILE A 145 -0.73 3.53 2.13
CA ILE A 145 0.12 4.74 2.02
C ILE A 145 -0.27 5.77 3.10
N TRP A 146 -0.99 5.34 4.13
CA TRP A 146 -1.43 6.15 5.27
C TRP A 146 -2.32 7.35 4.89
N HIS A 147 -2.98 7.30 3.75
CA HIS A 147 -3.94 8.30 3.30
C HIS A 147 -5.37 7.85 3.56
N TYR A 148 -5.64 7.46 4.80
CA TYR A 148 -6.98 7.04 5.22
C TYR A 148 -7.97 8.19 5.07
N HIS A 149 -9.17 7.89 4.62
CA HIS A 149 -10.23 8.86 4.47
C HIS A 149 -11.61 8.18 4.54
N GLY A 150 -12.65 9.01 4.68
CA GLY A 150 -14.02 8.53 4.81
C GLY A 150 -14.40 8.13 6.23
N GLY A 151 -15.66 7.77 6.42
CA GLY A 151 -16.24 7.43 7.72
C GLY A 151 -17.11 8.55 8.33
N CYS A 152 -16.70 9.82 8.19
CA CYS A 152 -17.47 10.96 8.67
C CYS A 152 -17.96 11.87 7.52
N HIS A 153 -18.56 11.25 6.51
CA HIS A 153 -18.93 11.95 5.28
C HIS A 153 -19.89 13.12 5.50
N VAL A 154 -19.67 14.17 4.70
CA VAL A 154 -20.58 15.31 4.62
C VAL A 154 -21.97 14.86 4.17
N GLY A 155 -23.02 15.33 4.83
CA GLY A 155 -24.40 14.94 4.59
C GLY A 155 -24.84 13.67 5.33
N LYS A 156 -23.90 12.92 5.95
CA LYS A 156 -24.20 11.71 6.73
C LYS A 156 -23.83 11.85 8.20
N VAL A 157 -22.64 12.37 8.48
CA VAL A 157 -22.12 12.54 9.83
C VAL A 157 -21.94 14.02 10.16
N VAL A 158 -21.46 14.79 9.20
CA VAL A 158 -21.30 16.23 9.33
C VAL A 158 -22.13 16.97 8.26
N ASN A 159 -22.50 18.22 8.53
CA ASN A 159 -23.09 19.12 7.55
C ASN A 159 -22.00 19.74 6.63
N PRO A 160 -22.36 20.57 5.60
CA PRO A 160 -21.38 21.24 4.74
C PRO A 160 -20.40 22.17 5.48
N ASP A 161 -20.76 22.67 6.68
CA ASP A 161 -19.88 23.44 7.54
C ASP A 161 -19.03 22.55 8.46
N HIS A 162 -18.95 21.26 8.23
CA HIS A 162 -18.24 20.26 9.04
C HIS A 162 -18.73 20.12 10.49
N LYS A 163 -19.93 20.60 10.81
CA LYS A 163 -20.56 20.41 12.14
C LYS A 163 -21.17 19.02 12.21
N VAL A 164 -20.90 18.30 13.31
CA VAL A 164 -21.49 16.97 13.56
C VAL A 164 -22.99 17.10 13.74
N LEU A 165 -23.75 16.34 12.97
CA LEU A 165 -25.21 16.32 13.03
C LEU A 165 -25.67 15.88 14.43
N GLY A 166 -26.71 16.57 14.95
CA GLY A 166 -27.22 16.31 16.29
C GLY A 166 -26.40 16.93 17.43
N THR A 167 -25.36 17.71 17.14
CA THR A 167 -24.56 18.44 18.15
C THR A 167 -24.53 19.93 17.88
N ASN A 168 -24.25 20.76 18.92
CA ASN A 168 -24.27 22.22 18.76
C ASN A 168 -22.93 22.82 18.33
N LYS A 169 -21.79 22.26 18.78
CA LYS A 169 -20.48 22.94 18.63
C LYS A 169 -19.35 21.98 18.23
N LEU A 170 -19.63 20.72 17.95
CA LEU A 170 -18.63 19.75 17.54
C LEU A 170 -18.43 19.80 16.03
N ARG A 171 -17.17 19.80 15.59
CA ARG A 171 -16.78 19.72 14.17
C ARG A 171 -15.82 18.58 13.95
N ILE A 172 -15.83 18.02 12.74
CA ILE A 172 -14.82 17.11 12.23
C ILE A 172 -14.22 17.74 10.98
N VAL A 173 -12.92 18.04 11.02
CA VAL A 173 -12.22 18.82 9.98
C VAL A 173 -10.93 18.08 9.63
N ASP A 174 -11.08 16.87 9.09
CA ASP A 174 -9.99 16.00 8.68
C ASP A 174 -10.40 15.10 7.51
N GLY A 175 -9.49 14.21 7.09
CA GLY A 175 -9.71 13.30 5.97
C GLY A 175 -10.88 12.32 6.14
N SER A 176 -11.42 12.13 7.33
CA SER A 176 -12.60 11.31 7.54
C SER A 176 -13.85 11.85 6.87
N THR A 177 -13.88 13.16 6.57
CA THR A 177 -14.99 13.83 5.88
C THR A 177 -14.95 13.68 4.35
N PHE A 178 -13.84 13.21 3.78
CA PHE A 178 -13.71 13.03 2.33
C PHE A 178 -14.56 11.86 1.84
N SER A 179 -15.28 12.07 0.76
CA SER A 179 -15.94 11.00 0.00
C SER A 179 -14.96 10.27 -0.92
N GLU A 180 -13.94 10.99 -1.41
CA GLU A 180 -12.90 10.48 -2.29
C GLU A 180 -11.54 11.07 -1.90
N SER A 181 -10.47 10.39 -2.25
CA SER A 181 -9.12 10.92 -2.02
C SER A 181 -8.88 12.17 -2.89
N PRO A 182 -8.46 13.31 -2.29
CA PRO A 182 -8.23 14.56 -3.03
C PRO A 182 -6.98 14.54 -3.93
N GLY A 183 -6.35 13.41 -4.11
CA GLY A 183 -5.19 13.28 -4.99
C GLY A 183 -4.07 12.44 -4.41
N THR A 184 -2.82 12.67 -4.90
CA THR A 184 -1.66 11.86 -4.53
C THR A 184 -1.26 11.99 -3.07
N ASN A 185 -1.46 13.16 -2.48
CA ASN A 185 -1.25 13.39 -1.04
C ASN A 185 -2.34 14.32 -0.49
N PRO A 186 -3.10 13.91 0.54
CA PRO A 186 -4.19 14.70 1.09
C PRO A 186 -3.75 15.81 2.04
N GLN A 187 -2.46 15.90 2.40
CA GLN A 187 -1.97 16.80 3.43
C GLN A 187 -2.32 18.28 3.16
N GLY A 188 -2.11 18.75 1.93
CA GLY A 188 -2.43 20.12 1.57
C GLY A 188 -3.91 20.45 1.74
N THR A 189 -4.79 19.53 1.36
CA THR A 189 -6.24 19.66 1.51
C THR A 189 -6.64 19.68 2.99
N VAL A 190 -6.08 18.77 3.80
CA VAL A 190 -6.37 18.71 5.24
C VAL A 190 -5.89 19.99 5.96
N LEU A 191 -4.70 20.49 5.61
CA LEU A 191 -4.20 21.77 6.15
C LEU A 191 -5.11 22.95 5.79
N MET A 192 -5.58 23.01 4.55
CA MET A 192 -6.54 24.03 4.11
C MET A 192 -7.84 23.96 4.90
N MET A 193 -8.38 22.76 5.13
CA MET A 193 -9.62 22.59 5.89
C MET A 193 -9.47 22.96 7.37
N GLY A 194 -8.30 22.71 7.96
CA GLY A 194 -8.02 23.02 9.36
C GLY A 194 -7.80 24.50 9.66
N ARG A 195 -7.65 25.33 8.62
CA ARG A 195 -7.45 26.77 8.73
C ARG A 195 -8.76 27.54 8.92
#